data_a1d581bd689e1e87c29ea9cb7f49ecd4
#
_entry.id   a1d581bd689e1e87c29ea9cb7f49ecd4
#
_cell.length_a   1.000
_cell.length_b   1.000
_cell.length_c   1.000
_cell.angle_alpha   90.00
_cell.angle_beta   90.00
_cell.angle_gamma   90.00
#
_symmetry.space_group_name_H-M   'P 1'
#
loop_
_entity.id
_entity.type
_entity.pdbx_description
1 polymer ?
#
loop_
_entity_poly.entity_id
_entity_poly.type
_entity_poly.pdbx_seq_one_letter_code
_entity_poly.pdbx_strand_id
1 'polypeptide(L)'
;FEQYTTALEMTLLAKGERGKKEALSKRVAVLLESDTQKIQDLYNKMKDFYRYRSESLHEGNGQNITVSELKDLEEIVRRVLVKYLEFCKVAIQTAPTVTWDTIKRDKISDLKNSVSTVISSGILPA
;
A
#
# COMPACT_ATOMS: atom_id res chain seq x y z
N PHE A 1 -11.09 1.75 -10.36
CA PHE A 1 -10.09 0.73 -10.01
C PHE A 1 -8.67 1.24 -10.22
N GLU A 2 -8.34 1.68 -11.42
CA GLU A 2 -7.02 2.23 -11.74
C GLU A 2 -6.65 3.43 -10.87
N GLN A 3 -7.61 4.29 -10.58
CA GLN A 3 -7.41 5.48 -9.75
C GLN A 3 -7.02 5.11 -8.32
N TYR A 4 -7.60 4.04 -7.78
CA TYR A 4 -7.30 3.57 -6.43
C TYR A 4 -5.88 3.00 -6.33
N THR A 5 -5.49 2.18 -7.29
CA THR A 5 -4.13 1.63 -7.32
C THR A 5 -3.09 2.73 -7.53
N THR A 6 -3.38 3.71 -8.37
CA THR A 6 -2.52 4.87 -8.58
C THR A 6 -2.33 5.67 -7.29
N ALA A 7 -3.41 5.90 -6.54
CA ALA A 7 -3.33 6.62 -5.26
C ALA A 7 -2.41 5.90 -4.26
N LEU A 8 -2.50 4.57 -4.19
CA LEU A 8 -1.61 3.78 -3.33
C LEU A 8 -0.15 3.87 -3.79
N GLU A 9 0.10 3.78 -5.08
CA GLU A 9 1.45 3.90 -5.63
C GLU A 9 2.07 5.27 -5.33
N MET A 10 1.30 6.33 -5.49
CA MET A 10 1.78 7.69 -5.23
C MET A 10 2.15 7.95 -3.78
N THR A 11 1.52 7.26 -2.84
CA THR A 11 1.77 7.45 -1.41
C THR A 11 2.82 6.50 -0.84
N LEU A 12 2.88 5.27 -1.32
CA LEU A 12 3.65 4.20 -0.68
C LEU A 12 4.82 3.66 -1.50
N LEU A 13 4.98 4.10 -2.73
CA LEU A 13 6.10 3.68 -3.60
C LEU A 13 6.99 4.86 -3.97
N ALA A 14 8.29 4.62 -3.97
CA ALA A 14 9.23 5.59 -4.51
C ALA A 14 9.10 5.67 -6.03
N LYS A 15 9.41 6.84 -6.61
CA LYS A 15 9.39 7.01 -8.07
C LYS A 15 10.38 6.04 -8.72
N GLY A 16 9.89 5.27 -9.69
CA GLY A 16 10.72 4.30 -10.41
C GLY A 16 11.05 3.03 -9.64
N GLU A 17 10.44 2.80 -8.49
CA GLU A 17 10.68 1.61 -7.69
C GLU A 17 10.26 0.35 -8.45
N ARG A 18 11.11 -0.68 -8.39
CA ARG A 18 10.85 -1.99 -9.00
C ARG A 18 10.10 -2.92 -8.05
N GLY A 19 9.46 -3.96 -8.61
CA GLY A 19 8.72 -4.92 -7.80
C GLY A 19 7.50 -4.30 -7.12
N LYS A 20 6.79 -3.44 -7.81
CA LYS A 20 5.70 -2.62 -7.27
C LYS A 20 4.61 -3.45 -6.61
N LYS A 21 4.18 -4.54 -7.24
CA LYS A 21 3.12 -5.41 -6.71
C LYS A 21 3.48 -5.94 -5.33
N GLU A 22 4.66 -6.53 -5.18
CA GLU A 22 5.11 -7.10 -3.91
C GLU A 22 5.37 -6.00 -2.87
N ALA A 23 6.06 -4.95 -3.25
CA ALA A 23 6.37 -3.85 -2.35
C ALA A 23 5.10 -3.21 -1.80
N LEU A 24 4.15 -2.89 -2.67
CA LEU A 24 2.91 -2.22 -2.26
C LEU A 24 2.03 -3.14 -1.42
N SER A 25 1.88 -4.41 -1.82
CA SER A 25 1.08 -5.37 -1.08
C SER A 25 1.59 -5.54 0.35
N LYS A 26 2.90 -5.64 0.54
CA LYS A 26 3.52 -5.76 1.85
C LYS A 26 3.38 -4.49 2.68
N ARG A 27 3.63 -3.33 2.07
CA ARG A 27 3.54 -2.04 2.77
C ARG A 27 2.12 -1.72 3.23
N VAL A 28 1.12 -1.98 2.41
CA VAL A 28 -0.29 -1.80 2.80
C VAL A 28 -0.62 -2.70 3.98
N ALA A 29 -0.22 -3.96 3.92
CA ALA A 29 -0.50 -4.93 4.98
C ALA A 29 0.09 -4.49 6.33
N VAL A 30 1.37 -4.09 6.37
CA VAL A 30 2.00 -3.67 7.63
C VAL A 30 1.57 -2.29 8.10
N LEU A 31 1.13 -1.44 7.20
CA LEU A 31 0.61 -0.12 7.55
C LEU A 31 -0.74 -0.22 8.25
N LEU A 32 -1.62 -1.08 7.78
CA LEU A 32 -3.01 -1.13 8.22
C LEU A 32 -3.30 -2.17 9.29
N GLU A 33 -2.49 -3.23 9.39
CA GLU A 33 -2.77 -4.34 10.29
C GLU A 33 -1.56 -4.64 11.18
N SER A 34 -1.84 -5.12 12.41
CA SER A 34 -0.80 -5.54 13.36
C SER A 34 -0.92 -7.02 13.74
N ASP A 35 -2.08 -7.63 13.52
CA ASP A 35 -2.31 -9.04 13.78
C ASP A 35 -1.72 -9.88 12.64
N THR A 36 -1.01 -10.96 12.97
CA THR A 36 -0.34 -11.83 12.01
C THR A 36 -1.26 -12.31 10.90
N GLN A 37 -2.43 -12.84 11.25
CA GLN A 37 -3.37 -13.37 10.26
C GLN A 37 -3.94 -12.25 9.37
N LYS A 38 -4.24 -11.11 9.96
CA LYS A 38 -4.78 -9.96 9.21
C LYS A 38 -3.74 -9.37 8.27
N ILE A 39 -2.47 -9.35 8.66
CA ILE A 39 -1.37 -8.94 7.77
C ILE A 39 -1.32 -9.86 6.55
N GLN A 40 -1.34 -11.17 6.77
CA GLN A 40 -1.30 -12.16 5.69
C GLN A 40 -2.52 -12.05 4.77
N ASP A 41 -3.71 -11.92 5.35
CA ASP A 41 -4.96 -11.79 4.60
C ASP A 41 -4.96 -10.54 3.73
N LEU A 42 -4.54 -9.41 4.27
CA LEU A 42 -4.50 -8.15 3.52
C LEU A 42 -3.43 -8.17 2.42
N TYR A 43 -2.28 -8.75 2.70
CA TYR A 43 -1.23 -8.94 1.70
C TYR A 43 -1.76 -9.75 0.50
N ASN A 44 -2.42 -10.88 0.76
CA ASN A 44 -2.98 -11.72 -0.29
C ASN A 44 -4.09 -10.99 -1.07
N LYS A 45 -4.92 -10.24 -0.37
CA LYS A 45 -5.99 -9.44 -1.00
C LYS A 45 -5.41 -8.38 -1.94
N MET A 46 -4.35 -7.71 -1.53
CA MET A 46 -3.68 -6.72 -2.38
C MET A 46 -3.07 -7.35 -3.62
N LYS A 47 -2.49 -8.54 -3.49
CA LYS A 47 -1.96 -9.28 -4.65
C LYS A 47 -3.06 -9.65 -5.63
N ASP A 48 -4.24 -10.00 -5.15
CA ASP A 48 -5.40 -10.29 -6.01
C ASP A 48 -5.85 -9.04 -6.78
N PHE A 49 -5.89 -7.88 -6.15
CA PHE A 49 -6.23 -6.64 -6.84
C PHE A 49 -5.22 -6.33 -7.97
N TYR A 50 -3.94 -6.55 -7.75
CA TYR A 50 -2.92 -6.35 -8.78
C TYR A 50 -3.03 -7.36 -9.91
N ARG A 51 -3.45 -8.57 -9.63
CA ARG A 51 -3.74 -9.58 -10.65
C ARG A 51 -4.91 -9.11 -11.52
N TYR A 52 -6.01 -8.65 -10.92
CA TYR A 52 -7.18 -8.12 -11.65
C TYR A 52 -6.80 -6.92 -12.52
N ARG A 53 -5.96 -6.03 -12.01
CA ARG A 53 -5.45 -4.89 -12.77
C ARG A 53 -4.67 -5.34 -14.00
N SER A 54 -3.77 -6.30 -13.84
CA SER A 54 -2.96 -6.85 -14.93
C SER A 54 -3.85 -7.49 -15.99
N GLU A 55 -4.80 -8.33 -15.59
CA GLU A 55 -5.75 -8.97 -16.49
C GLU A 55 -6.59 -7.93 -17.25
N SER A 56 -7.07 -6.91 -16.56
CA SER A 56 -7.84 -5.82 -17.17
C SER A 56 -7.04 -5.07 -18.22
N LEU A 57 -5.76 -4.77 -17.97
CA LEU A 57 -4.90 -4.08 -18.91
C LEU A 57 -4.60 -4.93 -20.16
N HIS A 58 -4.41 -6.25 -19.98
CA HIS A 58 -4.10 -7.15 -21.09
C HIS A 58 -5.32 -7.52 -21.92
N GLU A 59 -6.46 -7.72 -21.30
CA GLU A 59 -7.69 -8.16 -21.96
C GLU A 59 -8.60 -7.02 -22.39
N GLY A 60 -8.30 -5.79 -21.96
CA GLY A 60 -9.12 -4.63 -22.29
C GLY A 60 -10.47 -4.61 -21.59
N ASN A 61 -10.68 -5.43 -20.58
CA ASN A 61 -11.92 -5.45 -19.82
C ASN A 61 -11.62 -5.43 -18.32
N GLY A 62 -12.44 -4.72 -17.55
CA GLY A 62 -12.37 -4.65 -16.10
C GLY A 62 -13.30 -5.64 -15.41
N GLN A 63 -13.63 -6.76 -16.05
CA GLN A 63 -14.70 -7.66 -15.61
C GLN A 63 -14.29 -8.64 -14.52
N ASN A 64 -12.98 -8.74 -14.22
CA ASN A 64 -12.49 -9.69 -13.22
C ASN A 64 -12.61 -9.19 -11.79
N ILE A 65 -12.96 -7.91 -11.60
CA ILE A 65 -13.20 -7.34 -10.28
C ILE A 65 -14.70 -7.14 -10.05
N THR A 66 -15.20 -7.61 -8.93
CA THR A 66 -16.60 -7.42 -8.56
C THR A 66 -16.83 -6.04 -7.93
N VAL A 67 -18.10 -5.61 -7.85
CA VAL A 67 -18.45 -4.38 -7.14
C VAL A 67 -18.06 -4.46 -5.67
N SER A 68 -18.25 -5.61 -5.04
CA SER A 68 -17.85 -5.83 -3.64
C SER A 68 -16.35 -5.68 -3.46
N GLU A 69 -15.55 -6.26 -4.34
CA GLU A 69 -14.09 -6.14 -4.30
C GLU A 69 -13.63 -4.71 -4.55
N LEU A 70 -14.31 -3.99 -5.43
CA LEU A 70 -14.02 -2.57 -5.68
C LEU A 70 -14.28 -1.72 -4.44
N LYS A 71 -15.35 -2.00 -3.71
CA LYS A 71 -15.63 -1.33 -2.43
C LYS A 71 -14.59 -1.65 -1.37
N ASP A 72 -14.11 -2.89 -1.33
CA ASP A 72 -13.04 -3.29 -0.42
C ASP A 72 -11.75 -2.52 -0.72
N LEU A 73 -11.41 -2.38 -1.99
CA LEU A 73 -10.23 -1.61 -2.41
C LEU A 73 -10.38 -0.13 -2.05
N GLU A 74 -11.56 0.44 -2.27
CA GLU A 74 -11.85 1.83 -1.88
C GLU A 74 -11.63 2.03 -0.38
N GLU A 75 -12.11 1.12 0.46
CA GLU A 75 -11.93 1.19 1.91
C GLU A 75 -10.45 1.07 2.31
N ILE A 76 -9.70 0.19 1.65
CA ILE A 76 -8.25 0.06 1.87
C ILE A 76 -7.55 1.39 1.53
N VAL A 77 -7.86 1.98 0.39
CA VAL A 77 -7.29 3.27 -0.03
C VAL A 77 -7.61 4.35 0.99
N ARG A 78 -8.86 4.43 1.45
CA ARG A 78 -9.28 5.39 2.46
C ARG A 78 -8.46 5.23 3.75
N ARG A 79 -8.30 4.01 4.22
CA ARG A 79 -7.52 3.71 5.43
C ARG A 79 -6.04 4.11 5.27
N VAL A 80 -5.45 3.81 4.11
CA VAL A 80 -4.07 4.21 3.81
C VAL A 80 -3.92 5.72 3.81
N LEU A 81 -4.83 6.44 3.15
CA LEU A 81 -4.76 7.90 3.09
C LEU A 81 -4.93 8.55 4.46
N VAL A 82 -5.80 8.02 5.31
CA VAL A 82 -5.97 8.52 6.69
C VAL A 82 -4.67 8.34 7.47
N LYS A 83 -4.06 7.16 7.41
CA LYS A 83 -2.76 6.90 8.07
C LYS A 83 -1.66 7.80 7.55
N TYR A 84 -1.61 8.01 6.24
CA TYR A 84 -0.61 8.87 5.63
C TYR A 84 -0.78 10.33 6.07
N LEU A 85 -2.01 10.82 6.12
CA LEU A 85 -2.31 12.18 6.57
C LEU A 85 -1.95 12.38 8.04
N GLU A 86 -2.19 11.40 8.90
CA GLU A 86 -1.76 11.44 10.30
C GLU A 86 -0.24 11.59 10.40
N PHE A 87 0.49 10.83 9.60
CA PHE A 87 1.95 10.92 9.53
C PHE A 87 2.42 12.29 9.05
N CYS A 88 1.79 12.84 8.01
CA CYS A 88 2.08 14.18 7.51
C CYS A 88 1.85 15.24 8.58
N LYS A 89 0.78 15.13 9.33
CA LYS A 89 0.44 16.07 10.40
C LYS A 89 1.52 16.10 11.47
N VAL A 90 1.98 14.94 11.91
CA VAL A 90 3.06 14.84 12.91
C VAL A 90 4.36 15.41 12.35
N ALA A 91 4.70 15.08 11.12
CA ALA A 91 5.92 15.57 10.47
C ALA A 91 5.94 17.11 10.38
N ILE A 92 4.82 17.72 10.01
CA ILE A 92 4.69 19.18 9.92
C ILE A 92 4.78 19.83 11.29
N GLN A 93 4.19 19.24 12.32
CA GLN A 93 4.27 19.74 13.69
C GLN A 93 5.70 19.70 14.22
N THR A 94 6.46 18.68 13.86
CA THR A 94 7.85 18.51 14.31
C THR A 94 8.80 19.42 13.54
N ALA A 95 8.59 19.58 12.24
CA ALA A 95 9.43 20.39 11.35
C ALA A 95 8.55 21.11 10.34
N PRO A 96 8.06 22.34 10.65
CA PRO A 96 7.09 23.05 9.77
C PRO A 96 7.57 23.33 8.35
N THR A 97 8.88 23.29 8.11
CA THR A 97 9.46 23.53 6.78
C THR A 97 9.70 22.23 5.98
N VAL A 98 9.26 21.07 6.51
CA VAL A 98 9.44 19.79 5.84
C VAL A 98 8.73 19.77 4.48
N THR A 99 9.35 19.14 3.48
CA THR A 99 8.76 19.00 2.15
C THR A 99 7.95 17.70 2.03
N TRP A 100 7.03 17.65 1.08
CA TRP A 100 6.26 16.44 0.77
C TRP A 100 7.18 15.28 0.36
N ASP A 101 8.25 15.55 -0.39
CA ASP A 101 9.21 14.54 -0.80
C ASP A 101 9.93 13.91 0.39
N THR A 102 10.30 14.72 1.37
CA THR A 102 10.92 14.24 2.61
C THR A 102 9.96 13.38 3.42
N ILE A 103 8.71 13.83 3.57
CA ILE A 103 7.67 13.07 4.29
C ILE A 103 7.47 11.69 3.65
N LYS A 104 7.31 11.67 2.33
CA LYS A 104 7.10 10.42 1.59
C LYS A 104 8.29 9.48 1.74
N ARG A 105 9.51 9.99 1.58
CA ARG A 105 10.74 9.21 1.74
C ARG A 105 10.84 8.58 3.13
N ASP A 106 10.58 9.37 4.17
CA ASP A 106 10.66 8.90 5.55
C ASP A 106 9.60 7.83 5.83
N LYS A 107 8.38 8.01 5.33
CA LYS A 107 7.32 7.01 5.50
C LYS A 107 7.63 5.71 4.77
N ILE A 108 8.15 5.78 3.55
CA ILE A 108 8.58 4.58 2.82
C ILE A 108 9.70 3.87 3.56
N SER A 109 10.66 4.60 4.10
CA SER A 109 11.75 4.03 4.90
C SER A 109 11.22 3.28 6.13
N ASP A 110 10.29 3.87 6.86
CA ASP A 110 9.65 3.24 8.01
C ASP A 110 8.92 1.95 7.60
N LEU A 111 8.19 2.00 6.49
CA LEU A 111 7.45 0.84 6.00
C LEU A 111 8.38 -0.28 5.53
N LYS A 112 9.50 0.06 4.89
CA LYS A 112 10.52 -0.94 4.53
C LYS A 112 11.07 -1.65 5.76
N ASN A 113 11.32 -0.93 6.84
CA ASN A 113 11.78 -1.52 8.09
C ASN A 113 10.72 -2.44 8.71
N SER A 114 9.46 -2.02 8.72
CA SER A 114 8.35 -2.83 9.23
C SER A 114 8.17 -4.10 8.39
N VAL A 115 8.25 -3.98 7.06
CA VAL A 115 8.18 -5.13 6.15
C VAL A 115 9.33 -6.11 6.42
N SER A 116 10.55 -5.61 6.58
CA SER A 116 11.71 -6.46 6.91
C SER A 116 11.48 -7.25 8.19
N THR A 117 10.89 -6.63 9.20
CA THR A 117 10.59 -7.27 10.47
C THR A 117 9.60 -8.43 10.30
N VAL A 118 8.51 -8.21 9.57
CA VAL A 118 7.50 -9.26 9.36
C VAL A 118 8.00 -10.38 8.44
N ILE A 119 8.89 -10.07 7.50
CA ILE A 119 9.56 -11.10 6.68
C ILE A 119 10.48 -11.95 7.56
N SER A 120 11.29 -11.33 8.40
CA SER A 120 12.19 -12.03 9.33
C SER A 120 11.45 -12.92 10.31
N SER A 121 10.23 -12.53 10.69
CA SER A 121 9.36 -13.31 11.58
C SER A 121 8.57 -14.41 10.86
N GLY A 122 8.71 -14.53 9.54
CA GLY A 122 7.99 -15.52 8.75
C GLY A 122 6.52 -15.21 8.48
N ILE A 123 6.07 -14.00 8.79
CA ILE A 123 4.67 -13.59 8.59
C ILE A 123 4.38 -13.34 7.10
N LEU A 124 5.30 -12.70 6.40
CA LEU A 124 5.23 -12.45 4.97
C LEU A 124 6.41 -13.09 4.24
N PRO A 125 6.25 -13.47 2.96
CA PRO A 125 7.33 -14.04 2.16
C PRO A 125 8.40 -12.99 1.83
N ALA A 126 9.61 -13.47 1.63
CA ALA A 126 10.74 -12.62 1.24
C ALA A 126 10.56 -11.97 -0.14
#